data_96ee068734e9a05381d1e77d3660e2ac
#
_entry.id   96ee068734e9a05381d1e77d3660e2ac
#
_cell.length_a   1.000
_cell.length_b   1.000
_cell.length_c   1.000
_cell.angle_alpha   90.00
_cell.angle_beta   90.00
_cell.angle_gamma   90.00
#
_symmetry.space_group_name_H-M   'P 1'
#
loop_
_entity.id
_entity.type
_entity.pdbx_description
1 polymer ?
#
loop_
_entity_poly.entity_id
_entity_poly.type
_entity_poly.pdbx_seq_one_letter_code
_entity_poly.pdbx_strand_id
1 'polypeptide(L)'
;MRTADGLPLEIIDTGLHNHDAGPDFFNAKIKIDGQLWVGNVEIHDRSSDWYRHGHETDENYNNVVLHVVRMADCPVETASGRTLPQWEMAVPERLTAQFEALSTAPHYPAC
;
A
#
# COMPACT_ATOMS: atom_id res chain seq x y z
N MET A 1 -10.06 -10.03 3.52
CA MET A 1 -9.02 -9.72 2.54
C MET A 1 -7.74 -10.47 2.89
N ARG A 2 -6.94 -10.78 1.89
CA ARG A 2 -5.67 -11.47 2.08
C ARG A 2 -4.59 -10.84 1.24
N THR A 3 -3.35 -10.86 1.74
CA THR A 3 -2.18 -10.49 0.95
C THR A 3 -1.97 -11.48 -0.20
N ALA A 4 -1.09 -11.13 -1.13
CA ALA A 4 -0.72 -12.05 -2.21
C ALA A 4 -0.13 -13.37 -1.68
N ASP A 5 0.47 -13.36 -0.48
CA ASP A 5 1.00 -14.54 0.19
C ASP A 5 -0.07 -15.31 1.01
N GLY A 6 -1.31 -14.85 0.98
CA GLY A 6 -2.42 -15.52 1.67
C GLY A 6 -2.60 -15.16 3.14
N LEU A 7 -1.91 -14.14 3.64
CA LEU A 7 -2.07 -13.68 5.02
C LEU A 7 -3.33 -12.84 5.19
N PRO A 8 -4.05 -12.96 6.32
CA PRO A 8 -5.20 -12.10 6.59
C PRO A 8 -4.81 -10.63 6.59
N LEU A 9 -5.60 -9.81 5.90
CA LEU A 9 -5.36 -8.37 5.75
C LEU A 9 -6.60 -7.59 6.14
N GLU A 10 -6.43 -6.55 6.95
CA GLU A 10 -7.49 -5.61 7.29
C GLU A 10 -6.98 -4.19 7.14
N ILE A 11 -7.73 -3.36 6.43
CA ILE A 11 -7.45 -1.93 6.28
C ILE A 11 -8.26 -1.20 7.35
N ILE A 12 -7.56 -0.67 8.35
CA ILE A 12 -8.20 0.05 9.46
C ILE A 12 -8.41 1.51 9.10
N ASP A 13 -7.36 2.14 8.56
CA ASP A 13 -7.38 3.54 8.14
C ASP A 13 -6.46 3.68 6.94
N THR A 14 -6.95 4.26 5.86
CA THR A 14 -6.14 4.46 4.66
C THR A 14 -5.14 5.59 4.81
N GLY A 15 -5.28 6.41 5.85
CA GLY A 15 -4.38 7.54 6.06
C GLY A 15 -4.70 8.71 5.14
N LEU A 16 -3.69 9.55 4.93
CA LEU A 16 -3.82 10.78 4.14
C LEU A 16 -3.38 10.53 2.70
N HIS A 17 -4.28 10.80 1.75
CA HIS A 17 -3.96 10.68 0.34
C HIS A 17 -2.96 11.76 -0.08
N ASN A 18 -1.85 11.34 -0.67
CA ASN A 18 -0.80 12.23 -1.16
C ASN A 18 -0.98 12.48 -2.65
N HIS A 19 -1.04 13.75 -3.04
CA HIS A 19 -1.17 14.16 -4.43
C HIS A 19 0.16 14.62 -5.04
N ASP A 20 1.23 14.59 -4.24
CA ASP A 20 2.57 15.02 -4.66
C ASP A 20 3.49 13.81 -4.81
N ALA A 21 4.79 14.05 -4.97
CA ALA A 21 5.78 12.99 -5.06
C ALA A 21 5.85 12.19 -3.75
N GLY A 22 6.19 10.91 -3.86
CA GLY A 22 6.28 9.99 -2.73
C GLY A 22 5.15 8.97 -2.72
N PRO A 23 5.01 8.19 -1.64
CA PRO A 23 3.94 7.19 -1.51
C PRO A 23 2.54 7.80 -1.66
N ASP A 24 1.59 6.98 -2.12
CA ASP A 24 0.23 7.44 -2.43
C ASP A 24 -0.59 7.77 -1.20
N PHE A 25 -0.34 7.09 -0.08
CA PHE A 25 -1.00 7.36 1.20
C PHE A 25 0.01 7.39 2.32
N PHE A 26 -0.15 8.34 3.23
CA PHE A 26 0.70 8.48 4.42
C PHE A 26 -0.04 8.03 5.68
N ASN A 27 0.68 7.34 6.58
CA ASN A 27 0.20 7.00 7.92
C ASN A 27 -1.07 6.14 7.89
N ALA A 28 -1.16 5.22 6.95
CA ALA A 28 -2.20 4.21 6.94
C ALA A 28 -2.03 3.26 8.12
N LYS A 29 -3.13 2.70 8.60
CA LYS A 29 -3.15 1.66 9.63
C LYS A 29 -3.73 0.40 9.03
N ILE A 30 -2.93 -0.67 9.06
CA ILE A 30 -3.34 -1.95 8.51
C ILE A 30 -3.00 -3.06 9.52
N LYS A 31 -3.75 -4.15 9.46
CA LYS A 31 -3.40 -5.38 10.16
C LYS A 31 -3.07 -6.46 9.16
N ILE A 32 -1.94 -7.10 9.36
CA ILE A 32 -1.52 -8.25 8.56
C ILE A 32 -1.20 -9.37 9.51
N ASP A 33 -1.91 -10.50 9.33
CA ASP A 33 -1.76 -11.67 10.18
C ASP A 33 -1.89 -11.34 11.67
N GLY A 34 -2.83 -10.44 12.00
CA GLY A 34 -3.10 -9.99 13.38
C GLY A 34 -2.16 -8.93 13.91
N GLN A 35 -1.13 -8.54 13.17
CA GLN A 35 -0.17 -7.53 13.58
C GLN A 35 -0.53 -6.17 12.99
N LEU A 36 -0.55 -5.14 13.83
CA LEU A 36 -0.80 -3.76 13.40
C LEU A 36 0.46 -3.15 12.80
N TRP A 37 0.30 -2.55 11.63
CA TRP A 37 1.33 -1.78 10.96
C TRP A 37 0.83 -0.37 10.70
N VAL A 38 1.67 0.62 10.96
CA VAL A 38 1.39 2.02 10.63
C VAL A 38 2.49 2.51 9.70
N GLY A 39 2.10 2.99 8.54
CA GLY A 39 3.07 3.46 7.56
C GLY A 39 2.40 3.88 6.27
N ASN A 40 3.18 3.95 5.22
CA ASN A 40 2.72 4.47 3.94
C ASN A 40 2.26 3.34 3.02
N VAL A 41 1.43 3.69 2.03
CA VAL A 41 0.91 2.75 1.04
C VAL A 41 1.26 3.28 -0.35
N GLU A 42 1.76 2.39 -1.19
CA GLU A 42 2.03 2.67 -2.60
C GLU A 42 1.13 1.82 -3.47
N ILE A 43 0.60 2.40 -4.55
CA ILE A 43 -0.30 1.74 -5.48
C ILE A 43 0.32 1.74 -6.88
N HIS A 44 0.37 0.56 -7.49
CA HIS A 44 0.85 0.39 -8.86
C HIS A 44 -0.05 -0.59 -9.62
N ASP A 45 0.03 -0.58 -10.93
CA ASP A 45 -0.63 -1.58 -11.76
C ASP A 45 0.01 -2.96 -11.54
N ARG A 46 1.34 -3.03 -11.54
CA ARG A 46 2.11 -4.25 -11.34
C ARG A 46 3.15 -4.09 -10.25
N SER A 47 3.50 -5.18 -9.58
CA SER A 47 4.58 -5.17 -8.59
C SER A 47 5.89 -4.66 -9.18
N SER A 48 6.21 -5.06 -10.42
CA SER A 48 7.43 -4.66 -11.12
C SER A 48 7.55 -3.15 -11.34
N ASP A 49 6.45 -2.41 -11.27
CA ASP A 49 6.47 -0.95 -11.35
C ASP A 49 7.25 -0.32 -10.19
N TRP A 50 7.32 -1.00 -9.05
CA TRP A 50 8.16 -0.60 -7.92
C TRP A 50 9.60 -0.40 -8.36
N TYR A 51 10.13 -1.37 -9.12
CA TYR A 51 11.51 -1.32 -9.62
C TYR A 51 11.66 -0.37 -10.80
N ARG A 52 10.67 -0.30 -11.67
CA ARG A 52 10.68 0.63 -12.80
C ARG A 52 10.75 2.09 -12.37
N HIS A 53 10.16 2.40 -11.21
CA HIS A 53 10.17 3.75 -10.65
C HIS A 53 11.33 3.98 -9.68
N GLY A 54 12.20 2.99 -9.49
CA GLY A 54 13.38 3.11 -8.63
C GLY A 54 13.10 3.14 -7.14
N HIS A 55 11.94 2.66 -6.71
CA HIS A 55 11.56 2.71 -5.29
C HIS A 55 12.44 1.83 -4.41
N GLU A 56 13.07 0.79 -4.98
CA GLU A 56 13.96 -0.12 -4.25
C GLU A 56 15.24 0.56 -3.76
N THR A 57 15.55 1.74 -4.26
CA THR A 57 16.72 2.52 -3.83
C THR A 57 16.33 3.86 -3.22
N ASP A 58 15.03 4.14 -3.08
CA ASP A 58 14.53 5.42 -2.59
C ASP A 58 14.14 5.31 -1.13
N GLU A 59 14.88 5.99 -0.26
CA GLU A 59 14.62 5.99 1.19
C GLU A 59 13.25 6.56 1.55
N ASN A 60 12.66 7.39 0.71
CA ASN A 60 11.32 7.92 0.93
C ASN A 60 10.23 6.84 0.93
N TYR A 61 10.56 5.65 0.41
CA TYR A 61 9.63 4.51 0.37
C TYR A 61 9.93 3.45 1.44
N ASN A 62 10.89 3.70 2.34
CA ASN A 62 11.25 2.75 3.40
C ASN A 62 10.13 2.55 4.43
N ASN A 63 9.22 3.51 4.57
CA ASN A 63 8.09 3.41 5.49
C ASN A 63 6.82 2.88 4.83
N VAL A 64 6.91 2.39 3.61
CA VAL A 64 5.78 1.72 2.97
C VAL A 64 5.55 0.38 3.66
N VAL A 65 4.32 0.12 4.06
CA VAL A 65 3.92 -1.10 4.78
C VAL A 65 3.03 -1.99 3.94
N LEU A 66 2.48 -1.48 2.83
CA LEU A 66 1.63 -2.23 1.92
C LEU A 66 1.81 -1.71 0.49
N HIS A 67 1.99 -2.63 -0.44
CA HIS A 67 2.01 -2.37 -1.86
C HIS A 67 0.73 -2.92 -2.48
N VAL A 68 -0.12 -2.05 -3.01
CA VAL A 68 -1.40 -2.42 -3.61
C VAL A 68 -1.22 -2.46 -5.13
N VAL A 69 -1.55 -3.58 -5.74
CA VAL A 69 -1.32 -3.80 -7.17
C VAL A 69 -2.50 -4.51 -7.81
N ARG A 70 -2.66 -4.33 -9.11
CA ARG A 70 -3.58 -5.14 -9.88
C ARG A 70 -3.01 -6.55 -10.10
N MET A 71 -1.70 -6.64 -10.30
CA MET A 71 -1.01 -7.91 -10.56
C MET A 71 0.28 -7.97 -9.74
N ALA A 72 0.35 -8.95 -8.83
CA ALA A 72 1.55 -9.21 -8.04
C ALA A 72 2.47 -10.13 -8.85
N ASP A 73 3.26 -9.56 -9.76
CA ASP A 73 4.11 -10.32 -10.68
C ASP A 73 5.52 -10.59 -10.14
N CYS A 74 5.92 -9.97 -9.04
CA CYS A 74 7.23 -10.25 -8.41
C CYS A 74 7.24 -9.79 -6.94
N PRO A 75 8.15 -10.34 -6.11
CA PRO A 75 8.39 -9.82 -4.77
C PRO A 75 8.98 -8.41 -4.83
N VAL A 76 8.74 -7.63 -3.79
CA VAL A 76 9.16 -6.23 -3.71
C VAL A 76 9.87 -5.99 -2.39
N GLU A 77 10.99 -5.26 -2.44
CA GLU A 77 11.76 -4.89 -1.25
C GLU A 77 11.99 -3.38 -1.21
N THR A 78 12.02 -2.83 0.02
CA THR A 78 12.41 -1.45 0.24
C THR A 78 13.93 -1.28 0.17
N ALA A 79 14.41 -0.03 0.14
CA ALA A 79 15.84 0.26 0.16
C ALA A 79 16.54 -0.31 1.41
N SER A 80 15.81 -0.45 2.51
CA SER A 80 16.31 -1.08 3.74
C SER A 80 16.35 -2.61 3.68
N GLY A 81 15.87 -3.22 2.59
CA GLY A 81 15.88 -4.68 2.42
C GLY A 81 14.68 -5.40 3.00
N ARG A 82 13.64 -4.67 3.41
CA ARG A 82 12.44 -5.28 3.96
C ARG A 82 11.49 -5.69 2.83
N THR A 83 11.06 -6.94 2.86
CA THR A 83 10.05 -7.45 1.90
C THR A 83 8.70 -6.84 2.21
N LEU A 84 8.05 -6.28 1.19
CA LEU A 84 6.74 -5.65 1.34
C LEU A 84 5.61 -6.64 1.16
N PRO A 85 4.62 -6.63 2.07
CA PRO A 85 3.35 -7.29 1.78
C PRO A 85 2.68 -6.64 0.59
N GLN A 86 2.04 -7.44 -0.26
CA GLN A 86 1.33 -6.96 -1.42
C GLN A 86 -0.11 -7.43 -1.40
N TRP A 87 -1.00 -6.63 -1.93
CA TRP A 87 -2.42 -6.95 -2.04
C TRP A 87 -2.88 -6.69 -3.46
N GLU A 88 -3.48 -7.73 -4.08
CA GLU A 88 -4.02 -7.62 -5.43
C GLU A 88 -5.46 -7.12 -5.39
N MET A 89 -5.73 -6.06 -6.15
CA MET A 89 -7.07 -5.51 -6.36
C MET A 89 -7.45 -5.62 -7.83
N ALA A 90 -8.68 -6.04 -8.08
CA ALA A 90 -9.10 -6.47 -9.41
C ALA A 90 -9.42 -5.35 -10.41
N VAL A 91 -9.60 -4.09 -9.97
CA VAL A 91 -10.05 -3.01 -10.86
C VAL A 91 -8.96 -1.99 -11.08
N PRO A 92 -8.24 -2.04 -12.22
CA PRO A 92 -7.04 -1.25 -12.44
C PRO A 92 -7.26 0.26 -12.48
N GLU A 93 -8.37 0.71 -13.02
CA GLU A 93 -8.60 2.12 -13.30
C GLU A 93 -8.96 2.94 -12.07
N ARG A 94 -9.26 2.28 -10.95
CA ARG A 94 -9.76 2.92 -9.73
C ARG A 94 -9.10 2.41 -8.47
N LEU A 95 -7.88 1.89 -8.58
CA LEU A 95 -7.20 1.30 -7.43
C LEU A 95 -7.12 2.26 -6.25
N THR A 96 -6.75 3.51 -6.51
CA THR A 96 -6.64 4.51 -5.46
C THR A 96 -8.00 4.78 -4.79
N ALA A 97 -9.03 5.00 -5.59
CA ALA A 97 -10.37 5.27 -5.06
C ALA A 97 -10.94 4.07 -4.32
N GLN A 98 -10.72 2.85 -4.84
CA GLN A 98 -11.17 1.64 -4.17
C GLN A 98 -10.46 1.40 -2.85
N PHE A 99 -9.15 1.63 -2.83
CA PHE A 99 -8.38 1.51 -1.60
C PHE A 99 -8.91 2.51 -0.55
N GLU A 100 -9.08 3.76 -0.93
CA GLU A 100 -9.57 4.80 -0.04
C GLU A 100 -10.95 4.47 0.54
N ALA A 101 -11.82 3.85 -0.26
CA ALA A 101 -13.17 3.46 0.18
C ALA A 101 -13.19 2.30 1.19
N LEU A 102 -12.07 1.62 1.39
CA LEU A 102 -12.00 0.46 2.29
C LEU A 102 -11.72 0.84 3.74
N SER A 103 -11.42 2.10 4.02
CA SER A 103 -11.14 2.55 5.39
C SER A 103 -12.36 2.31 6.26
N THR A 104 -12.15 1.71 7.43
CA THR A 104 -13.18 1.55 8.46
C THR A 104 -13.19 2.70 9.45
N ALA A 105 -12.19 3.56 9.42
CA ALA A 105 -12.15 4.75 10.24
C ALA A 105 -13.17 5.77 9.77
N PRO A 106 -13.86 6.49 10.68
CA PRO A 106 -14.80 7.51 10.24
C PRO A 106 -14.06 8.62 9.49
N HIS A 107 -14.60 8.97 8.33
CA HIS A 107 -14.12 10.11 7.56
C HIS A 107 -14.89 11.34 7.98
N TYR A 108 -14.22 12.22 8.70
CA TYR A 108 -14.81 13.50 9.02
C TYR A 108 -14.49 14.46 7.89
N PRO A 109 -15.50 15.26 7.45
CA PRO A 109 -15.20 16.31 6.50
C PRO A 109 -14.10 17.19 7.08
N ALA A 110 -13.19 17.61 6.24
CA ALA A 110 -12.11 18.49 6.65
C ALA A 110 -12.73 19.72 7.32
N CYS A 111 -12.40 19.90 8.54
CA CYS A 111 -12.86 21.05 9.31
C CYS A 111 -11.89 22.21 9.14
#